data_7e8de7447810dd4a9cd451c6f9c2a117
#
_entry.id   7e8de7447810dd4a9cd451c6f9c2a117
#
_cell.length_a   1.000
_cell.length_b   1.000
_cell.length_c   1.000
_cell.angle_alpha   90.00
_cell.angle_beta   90.00
_cell.angle_gamma   90.00
#
_symmetry.space_group_name_H-M   'P 1'
#
loop_
_entity.id
_entity.type
_entity.pdbx_description
1 polymer ?
#
loop_
_entity_poly.entity_id
_entity_poly.type
_entity_poly.pdbx_seq_one_letter_code
_entity_poly.pdbx_strand_id
1 'polypeptide(L)'
;LRSSNSSYLAGPDDIYVSPSQIRKFGLRTGDTISGKIRPPKDTERYFAMLKVDQINYESPENAKRKILFENLTPLHAEKRIKLERGNGSSEDITARIIDICSPIGKGQRGLVVSPPKAGKTIMLQNIAQSITTNNPECHLIVLLIDERPEEVTEMARMVDGEVVSSTFDEPATRHVQVAEMVIEKAKRLVEHKKDVVILLDSITRLARAYNTVSPSSGKVLTGGVDANALHRPKRFFGAARNIEEGGSLTILATALVDTGSKMDEVIFEEFKGTGNSEIHLDRRIAEKRVYPAIGVNKSG
;
A
#
# COMPACT_ATOMS: atom_id res chain seq x y z
N LEU A 1 -12.90 3.84 16.40
CA LEU A 1 -12.13 2.83 15.67
C LEU A 1 -12.93 2.32 14.51
N ARG A 2 -12.25 1.92 13.45
CA ARG A 2 -12.86 1.43 12.22
C ARG A 2 -12.37 0.03 11.90
N SER A 3 -13.22 -0.78 11.28
CA SER A 3 -12.88 -2.14 10.89
C SER A 3 -12.10 -2.19 9.57
N SER A 4 -11.20 -3.17 9.44
CA SER A 4 -10.57 -3.52 8.15
C SER A 4 -11.60 -4.00 7.12
N ASN A 5 -12.67 -4.66 7.57
CA ASN A 5 -13.74 -5.16 6.70
C ASN A 5 -14.49 -4.04 5.95
N SER A 6 -14.48 -2.82 6.47
CA SER A 6 -15.04 -1.62 5.82
C SER A 6 -13.96 -0.75 5.17
N SER A 7 -12.78 -1.30 4.90
CA SER A 7 -11.61 -0.56 4.40
C SER A 7 -11.32 0.69 5.22
N TYR A 8 -11.51 0.63 6.53
CA TYR A 8 -11.34 1.72 7.51
C TYR A 8 -12.22 2.95 7.30
N LEU A 9 -13.27 2.84 6.52
CA LEU A 9 -14.25 3.92 6.35
C LEU A 9 -15.28 3.90 7.48
N ALA A 10 -15.94 5.05 7.69
CA ALA A 10 -16.96 5.19 8.72
C ALA A 10 -18.12 4.23 8.46
N GLY A 11 -18.54 3.50 9.50
CA GLY A 11 -19.60 2.51 9.42
C GLY A 11 -20.41 2.41 10.71
N PRO A 12 -21.50 1.60 10.67
CA PRO A 12 -22.36 1.41 11.84
C PRO A 12 -21.63 0.67 12.98
N ASP A 13 -20.62 -0.13 12.66
CA ASP A 13 -19.86 -0.95 13.62
C ASP A 13 -18.64 -0.20 14.21
N ASP A 14 -18.55 1.10 13.97
CA ASP A 14 -17.47 1.93 14.52
C ASP A 14 -17.51 1.90 16.05
N ILE A 15 -16.33 1.92 16.66
CA ILE A 15 -16.19 1.93 18.12
C ILE A 15 -15.69 3.31 18.56
N TYR A 16 -16.41 3.92 19.46
CA TYR A 16 -16.04 5.21 20.04
C TYR A 16 -14.86 5.05 21.01
N VAL A 17 -13.86 5.93 20.87
CA VAL A 17 -12.75 6.09 21.81
C VAL A 17 -12.80 7.50 22.38
N SER A 18 -12.77 7.61 23.70
CA SER A 18 -12.89 8.92 24.34
C SER A 18 -11.64 9.79 24.11
N PRO A 19 -11.79 11.15 24.06
CA PRO A 19 -10.65 12.05 23.96
C PRO A 19 -9.65 11.89 25.11
N SER A 20 -10.11 11.51 26.29
CA SER A 20 -9.24 11.21 27.44
C SER A 20 -8.36 9.99 27.21
N GLN A 21 -8.91 8.91 26.62
CA GLN A 21 -8.14 7.73 26.24
C GLN A 21 -7.15 8.04 25.12
N ILE A 22 -7.57 8.83 24.09
CA ILE A 22 -6.69 9.25 23.00
C ILE A 22 -5.47 10.00 23.58
N ARG A 23 -5.69 10.96 24.46
CA ARG A 23 -4.59 11.71 25.13
C ARG A 23 -3.74 10.84 26.04
N LYS A 24 -4.40 9.99 26.86
CA LYS A 24 -3.71 9.11 27.83
C LYS A 24 -2.71 8.19 27.16
N PHE A 25 -3.07 7.62 26.00
CA PHE A 25 -2.25 6.64 25.27
C PHE A 25 -1.49 7.25 24.09
N GLY A 26 -1.68 8.54 23.79
CA GLY A 26 -1.05 9.20 22.65
C GLY A 26 -1.46 8.59 21.31
N LEU A 27 -2.74 8.21 21.19
CA LEU A 27 -3.27 7.55 19.99
C LEU A 27 -3.29 8.50 18.80
N ARG A 28 -2.94 7.96 17.64
CA ARG A 28 -2.93 8.67 16.35
C ARG A 28 -3.74 7.89 15.31
N THR A 29 -4.11 8.58 14.24
CA THR A 29 -4.70 7.92 13.06
C THR A 29 -3.76 6.84 12.55
N GLY A 30 -4.30 5.66 12.25
CA GLY A 30 -3.55 4.49 11.81
C GLY A 30 -3.15 3.53 12.92
N ASP A 31 -3.23 3.91 14.21
CA ASP A 31 -2.98 2.97 15.30
C ASP A 31 -4.02 1.83 15.31
N THR A 32 -3.54 0.61 15.41
CA THR A 32 -4.36 -0.60 15.62
C THR A 32 -4.51 -0.84 17.12
N ILE A 33 -5.76 -0.93 17.60
CA ILE A 33 -6.07 -1.04 19.02
C ILE A 33 -6.86 -2.31 19.29
N SER A 34 -6.47 -3.05 20.29
CA SER A 34 -7.27 -4.14 20.86
C SER A 34 -7.59 -3.89 22.33
N GLY A 35 -8.77 -4.35 22.76
CA GLY A 35 -9.23 -4.09 24.11
C GLY A 35 -10.67 -4.50 24.34
N LYS A 36 -11.19 -4.11 25.50
CA LYS A 36 -12.57 -4.40 25.91
C LYS A 36 -13.50 -3.26 25.53
N ILE A 37 -14.68 -3.60 24.99
CA ILE A 37 -15.74 -2.66 24.60
C ILE A 37 -16.98 -2.90 25.43
N ARG A 38 -17.88 -1.91 25.48
CA ARG A 38 -19.21 -2.03 26.06
C ARG A 38 -20.27 -1.69 25.00
N PRO A 39 -21.49 -2.24 25.11
CA PRO A 39 -22.59 -1.86 24.25
C PRO A 39 -22.95 -0.38 24.41
N PRO A 40 -23.60 0.21 23.41
CA PRO A 40 -24.11 1.58 23.49
C PRO A 40 -25.20 1.68 24.58
N LYS A 41 -25.28 2.83 25.24
CA LYS A 41 -26.38 3.22 26.12
C LYS A 41 -27.52 3.78 25.28
N ASP A 42 -28.71 3.99 25.87
CA ASP A 42 -29.92 4.43 25.18
C ASP A 42 -29.75 5.70 24.32
N THR A 43 -28.79 6.57 24.66
CA THR A 43 -28.51 7.81 23.95
C THR A 43 -27.27 7.73 23.04
N GLU A 44 -26.58 6.58 23.01
CA GLU A 44 -25.33 6.38 22.26
C GLU A 44 -25.59 5.54 21.01
N ARG A 45 -24.92 5.90 19.92
CA ARG A 45 -25.05 5.20 18.63
C ARG A 45 -24.05 4.05 18.49
N TYR A 46 -22.87 4.17 19.11
CA TYR A 46 -21.73 3.29 18.88
C TYR A 46 -21.31 2.56 20.15
N PHE A 47 -20.73 1.37 20.00
CA PHE A 47 -19.96 0.74 21.06
C PHE A 47 -18.86 1.67 21.57
N ALA A 48 -18.50 1.56 22.82
CA ALA A 48 -17.46 2.40 23.43
C ALA A 48 -16.30 1.56 23.97
N MET A 49 -15.06 2.01 23.73
CA MET A 49 -13.87 1.38 24.29
C MET A 49 -13.82 1.60 25.80
N LEU A 50 -13.80 0.49 26.57
CA LEU A 50 -13.64 0.52 28.02
C LEU A 50 -12.17 0.50 28.42
N LYS A 51 -11.40 -0.44 27.88
CA LYS A 51 -10.01 -0.66 28.23
C LYS A 51 -9.20 -0.95 26.99
N VAL A 52 -8.06 -0.30 26.85
CA VAL A 52 -7.05 -0.57 25.83
C VAL A 52 -6.09 -1.60 26.39
N ASP A 53 -6.00 -2.77 25.78
CA ASP A 53 -5.11 -3.85 26.17
C ASP A 53 -3.82 -3.83 25.36
N GLN A 54 -3.90 -3.52 24.06
CA GLN A 54 -2.73 -3.40 23.17
C GLN A 54 -2.89 -2.24 22.17
N ILE A 55 -1.76 -1.68 21.77
CA ILE A 55 -1.62 -0.69 20.69
C ILE A 55 -0.54 -1.21 19.74
N ASN A 56 -0.91 -1.40 18.46
CA ASN A 56 -0.01 -1.95 17.42
C ASN A 56 0.68 -3.25 17.85
N TYR A 57 -0.11 -4.14 18.52
CA TYR A 57 0.30 -5.46 19.04
C TYR A 57 1.30 -5.42 20.21
N GLU A 58 1.48 -4.26 20.84
CA GLU A 58 2.34 -4.08 22.02
C GLU A 58 1.56 -3.55 23.22
N SER A 59 2.17 -3.65 24.42
CA SER A 59 1.59 -3.06 25.61
C SER A 59 1.50 -1.52 25.49
N PRO A 60 0.50 -0.87 26.10
CA PRO A 60 0.36 0.57 26.01
C PRO A 60 1.55 1.37 26.58
N GLU A 61 2.31 0.78 27.53
CA GLU A 61 3.53 1.38 28.09
C GLU A 61 4.65 1.45 27.04
N ASN A 62 4.85 0.38 26.28
CA ASN A 62 5.84 0.32 25.20
C ASN A 62 5.46 1.28 24.04
N ALA A 63 4.18 1.30 23.69
CA ALA A 63 3.67 2.18 22.64
C ALA A 63 3.93 3.68 22.89
N LYS A 64 4.06 4.11 24.15
CA LYS A 64 4.39 5.50 24.50
C LYS A 64 5.82 5.92 24.19
N ARG A 65 6.75 4.97 24.12
CA ARG A 65 8.19 5.23 23.92
C ARG A 65 8.61 5.24 22.47
N LYS A 66 7.66 5.14 21.53
CA LYS A 66 7.93 5.11 20.09
C LYS A 66 8.52 6.43 19.59
N ILE A 67 9.42 6.34 18.62
CA ILE A 67 9.88 7.48 17.84
C ILE A 67 8.88 7.67 16.70
N LEU A 68 8.48 8.91 16.43
CA LEU A 68 7.55 9.21 15.34
C LEU A 68 8.20 8.93 13.98
N PHE A 69 7.41 8.45 13.04
CA PHE A 69 7.88 8.06 11.71
C PHE A 69 8.70 9.14 11.02
N GLU A 70 8.31 10.40 11.18
CA GLU A 70 8.97 11.55 10.58
C GLU A 70 10.37 11.81 11.16
N ASN A 71 10.67 11.29 12.35
CA ASN A 71 11.94 11.46 13.07
C ASN A 71 12.84 10.21 12.97
N LEU A 72 12.39 9.15 12.30
CA LEU A 72 13.18 7.94 12.09
C LEU A 72 14.26 8.17 11.02
N THR A 73 15.42 7.57 11.22
CA THR A 73 16.58 7.70 10.32
C THR A 73 16.45 6.80 9.09
N PRO A 74 16.31 7.35 7.86
CA PRO A 74 16.16 6.54 6.68
C PRO A 74 17.48 5.93 6.22
N LEU A 75 17.46 4.67 5.82
CA LEU A 75 18.56 3.92 5.21
C LEU A 75 18.18 3.40 3.82
N HIS A 76 19.20 2.98 3.07
CA HIS A 76 19.01 2.22 1.84
C HIS A 76 18.38 0.84 2.10
N ALA A 77 17.79 0.25 1.05
CA ALA A 77 17.13 -1.05 1.11
C ALA A 77 18.17 -2.20 1.06
N GLU A 78 18.92 -2.40 2.14
CA GLU A 78 20.03 -3.37 2.20
C GLU A 78 19.56 -4.81 2.44
N LYS A 79 18.42 -5.01 3.12
CA LYS A 79 17.88 -6.34 3.43
C LYS A 79 16.93 -6.77 2.32
N ARG A 80 17.28 -7.87 1.64
CA ARG A 80 16.48 -8.40 0.54
C ARG A 80 15.17 -9.03 1.05
N ILE A 81 14.09 -8.79 0.33
CA ILE A 81 12.85 -9.55 0.40
C ILE A 81 12.95 -10.67 -0.66
N LYS A 82 13.25 -11.89 -0.24
CA LYS A 82 13.34 -13.01 -1.16
C LYS A 82 11.96 -13.42 -1.63
N LEU A 83 11.77 -13.50 -2.95
CA LEU A 83 10.51 -13.92 -3.54
C LEU A 83 10.48 -15.36 -3.98
N GLU A 84 11.57 -15.89 -4.56
CA GLU A 84 11.65 -17.29 -5.02
C GLU A 84 11.40 -18.27 -3.86
N ARG A 85 10.37 -19.12 -4.01
CA ARG A 85 9.96 -20.12 -3.01
C ARG A 85 10.70 -21.45 -3.16
N GLY A 86 11.27 -21.72 -4.34
CA GLY A 86 12.03 -22.95 -4.65
C GLY A 86 11.15 -24.19 -4.85
N ASN A 87 9.84 -24.01 -5.13
CA ASN A 87 8.90 -25.11 -5.32
C ASN A 87 8.80 -25.60 -6.77
N GLY A 88 9.50 -24.96 -7.72
CA GLY A 88 9.53 -25.33 -9.13
C GLY A 88 8.23 -25.08 -9.90
N SER A 89 7.26 -24.37 -9.31
CA SER A 89 6.00 -24.02 -9.99
C SER A 89 6.21 -22.95 -11.05
N SER A 90 5.26 -22.84 -11.99
CA SER A 90 5.26 -21.76 -12.99
C SER A 90 5.16 -20.36 -12.36
N GLU A 91 4.51 -20.26 -11.20
CA GLU A 91 4.38 -19.03 -10.43
C GLU A 91 5.71 -18.62 -9.80
N ASP A 92 6.53 -19.59 -9.40
CA ASP A 92 7.84 -19.37 -8.83
C ASP A 92 8.85 -18.83 -9.86
N ILE A 93 8.63 -19.11 -11.14
CA ILE A 93 9.43 -18.51 -12.23
C ILE A 93 9.33 -16.98 -12.20
N THR A 94 8.14 -16.42 -11.95
CA THR A 94 7.94 -14.96 -11.80
C THR A 94 8.81 -14.41 -10.68
N ALA A 95 8.75 -15.06 -9.52
CA ALA A 95 9.51 -14.68 -8.34
C ALA A 95 11.03 -14.75 -8.59
N ARG A 96 11.50 -15.82 -9.21
CA ARG A 96 12.91 -16.03 -9.56
C ARG A 96 13.44 -14.99 -10.54
N ILE A 97 12.67 -14.65 -11.57
CA ILE A 97 13.08 -13.62 -12.55
C ILE A 97 13.22 -12.28 -11.85
N ILE A 98 12.26 -11.88 -11.00
CA ILE A 98 12.35 -10.64 -10.23
C ILE A 98 13.57 -10.65 -9.32
N ASP A 99 13.79 -11.74 -8.61
CA ASP A 99 14.92 -11.90 -7.70
C ASP A 99 16.31 -11.80 -8.37
N ILE A 100 16.38 -12.12 -9.66
CA ILE A 100 17.62 -12.03 -10.46
C ILE A 100 17.77 -10.65 -11.10
N CYS A 101 16.69 -10.11 -11.69
CA CYS A 101 16.77 -8.93 -12.55
C CYS A 101 16.50 -7.61 -11.83
N SER A 102 15.61 -7.64 -10.83
CA SER A 102 15.18 -6.46 -10.08
C SER A 102 14.87 -6.85 -8.63
N PRO A 103 15.89 -7.26 -7.84
CA PRO A 103 15.69 -7.72 -6.47
C PRO A 103 15.07 -6.61 -5.61
N ILE A 104 14.11 -7.00 -4.77
CA ILE A 104 13.39 -6.09 -3.90
C ILE A 104 14.01 -6.12 -2.51
N GLY A 105 14.28 -4.95 -1.95
CA GLY A 105 14.77 -4.81 -0.58
C GLY A 105 13.73 -4.19 0.35
N LYS A 106 13.88 -4.43 1.66
CA LYS A 106 13.08 -3.80 2.71
C LYS A 106 13.32 -2.28 2.69
N GLY A 107 12.25 -1.52 2.46
CA GLY A 107 12.33 -0.06 2.25
C GLY A 107 12.35 0.39 0.79
N GLN A 108 12.20 -0.55 -0.16
CA GLN A 108 12.20 -0.26 -1.60
C GLN A 108 11.00 0.60 -2.01
N ARG A 109 11.23 1.54 -2.93
CA ARG A 109 10.20 2.27 -3.69
C ARG A 109 10.16 1.72 -5.11
N GLY A 110 9.42 0.62 -5.31
CA GLY A 110 9.39 -0.09 -6.60
C GLY A 110 8.15 0.25 -7.43
N LEU A 111 8.36 0.44 -8.73
CA LEU A 111 7.29 0.54 -9.71
C LEU A 111 7.17 -0.77 -10.49
N VAL A 112 5.96 -1.30 -10.59
CA VAL A 112 5.61 -2.35 -11.54
C VAL A 112 4.94 -1.69 -12.75
N VAL A 113 5.72 -1.45 -13.77
CA VAL A 113 5.29 -0.74 -14.98
C VAL A 113 4.56 -1.71 -15.90
N SER A 114 3.27 -1.48 -16.12
CA SER A 114 2.42 -2.42 -16.83
C SER A 114 1.59 -1.77 -17.92
N PRO A 115 1.77 -2.19 -19.18
CA PRO A 115 0.78 -1.93 -20.21
C PRO A 115 -0.48 -2.77 -19.97
N PRO A 116 -1.63 -2.39 -20.58
CA PRO A 116 -2.85 -3.18 -20.48
C PRO A 116 -2.66 -4.64 -20.94
N LYS A 117 -3.29 -5.59 -20.23
CA LYS A 117 -3.31 -7.02 -20.57
C LYS A 117 -1.94 -7.72 -20.56
N ALA A 118 -0.98 -7.23 -19.78
CA ALA A 118 0.37 -7.82 -19.66
C ALA A 118 0.54 -8.78 -18.47
N GLY A 119 -0.51 -9.09 -17.71
CA GLY A 119 -0.46 -10.02 -16.58
C GLY A 119 -0.15 -9.35 -15.23
N LYS A 120 -0.44 -8.05 -15.09
CA LYS A 120 -0.22 -7.27 -13.86
C LYS A 120 -0.78 -7.93 -12.60
N THR A 121 -2.05 -8.30 -12.60
CA THR A 121 -2.75 -8.86 -11.43
C THR A 121 -2.13 -10.18 -10.97
N ILE A 122 -1.84 -11.09 -11.90
CA ILE A 122 -1.18 -12.37 -11.62
C ILE A 122 0.22 -12.15 -11.02
N MET A 123 0.97 -11.18 -11.55
CA MET A 123 2.29 -10.84 -10.99
C MET A 123 2.17 -10.35 -9.55
N LEU A 124 1.23 -9.46 -9.24
CA LEU A 124 1.02 -8.97 -7.86
C LEU A 124 0.60 -10.09 -6.92
N GLN A 125 -0.27 -11.00 -7.36
CA GLN A 125 -0.66 -12.18 -6.58
C GLN A 125 0.56 -13.06 -6.26
N ASN A 126 1.41 -13.32 -7.25
CA ASN A 126 2.64 -14.11 -7.06
C ASN A 126 3.62 -13.42 -6.10
N ILE A 127 3.81 -12.10 -6.22
CA ILE A 127 4.64 -11.32 -5.29
C ILE A 127 4.06 -11.39 -3.87
N ALA A 128 2.76 -11.20 -3.71
CA ALA A 128 2.08 -11.25 -2.42
C ALA A 128 2.26 -12.60 -1.72
N GLN A 129 1.98 -13.70 -2.43
CA GLN A 129 2.15 -15.06 -1.92
C GLN A 129 3.62 -15.37 -1.58
N SER A 130 4.56 -14.88 -2.38
CA SER A 130 5.98 -15.07 -2.12
C SER A 130 6.45 -14.33 -0.87
N ILE A 131 5.94 -13.11 -0.65
CA ILE A 131 6.24 -12.33 0.56
C ILE A 131 5.72 -13.05 1.80
N THR A 132 4.46 -13.47 1.82
CA THR A 132 3.85 -14.13 2.99
C THR A 132 4.50 -15.49 3.28
N THR A 133 4.95 -16.20 2.26
CA THR A 133 5.62 -17.50 2.41
C THR A 133 7.05 -17.36 2.92
N ASN A 134 7.84 -16.49 2.32
CA ASN A 134 9.28 -16.40 2.59
C ASN A 134 9.65 -15.38 3.65
N ASN A 135 8.78 -14.39 3.93
CA ASN A 135 9.03 -13.30 4.85
C ASN A 135 7.81 -13.11 5.78
N PRO A 136 7.48 -14.12 6.61
CA PRO A 136 6.30 -14.10 7.48
C PRO A 136 6.34 -13.01 8.56
N GLU A 137 7.51 -12.42 8.81
CA GLU A 137 7.68 -11.27 9.68
C GLU A 137 7.15 -9.97 9.08
N CYS A 138 7.00 -9.91 7.75
CA CYS A 138 6.52 -8.74 7.04
C CYS A 138 5.00 -8.62 7.12
N HIS A 139 4.51 -7.46 7.52
CA HIS A 139 3.09 -7.14 7.47
C HIS A 139 2.69 -6.71 6.06
N LEU A 140 1.99 -7.57 5.34
CA LEU A 140 1.57 -7.32 3.98
C LEU A 140 0.21 -6.63 3.92
N ILE A 141 0.16 -5.48 3.24
CA ILE A 141 -1.08 -4.77 2.91
C ILE A 141 -1.19 -4.67 1.38
N VAL A 142 -2.29 -5.17 0.83
CA VAL A 142 -2.63 -4.98 -0.58
C VAL A 142 -3.68 -3.89 -0.67
N LEU A 143 -3.35 -2.79 -1.34
CA LEU A 143 -4.21 -1.64 -1.54
C LEU A 143 -4.67 -1.58 -2.99
N LEU A 144 -5.97 -1.79 -3.20
CA LEU A 144 -6.60 -1.80 -4.52
C LEU A 144 -7.44 -0.53 -4.68
N ILE A 145 -7.07 0.32 -5.64
CA ILE A 145 -7.73 1.60 -5.91
C ILE A 145 -8.32 1.61 -7.31
N ASP A 146 -9.64 1.85 -7.38
CA ASP A 146 -10.39 1.93 -8.63
C ASP A 146 -10.30 0.61 -9.44
N GLU A 147 -10.19 -0.53 -8.74
CA GLU A 147 -10.20 -1.87 -9.32
C GLU A 147 -11.62 -2.48 -9.30
N ARG A 148 -11.81 -3.57 -10.04
CA ARG A 148 -13.10 -4.24 -10.15
C ARG A 148 -13.41 -5.06 -8.90
N PRO A 149 -14.68 -5.14 -8.44
CA PRO A 149 -15.07 -5.94 -7.27
C PRO A 149 -14.66 -7.41 -7.34
N GLU A 150 -14.72 -8.01 -8.54
CA GLU A 150 -14.30 -9.39 -8.76
C GLU A 150 -12.77 -9.58 -8.56
N GLU A 151 -11.95 -8.63 -9.00
CA GLU A 151 -10.49 -8.65 -8.79
C GLU A 151 -10.14 -8.48 -7.31
N VAL A 152 -10.89 -7.63 -6.59
CA VAL A 152 -10.76 -7.47 -5.14
C VAL A 152 -11.05 -8.79 -4.41
N THR A 153 -12.15 -9.45 -4.78
CA THR A 153 -12.56 -10.72 -4.17
C THR A 153 -11.53 -11.82 -4.43
N GLU A 154 -11.03 -11.89 -5.65
CA GLU A 154 -9.98 -12.85 -6.02
C GLU A 154 -8.70 -12.61 -5.21
N MET A 155 -8.23 -11.37 -5.13
CA MET A 155 -7.05 -11.00 -4.34
C MET A 155 -7.22 -11.39 -2.87
N ALA A 156 -8.37 -11.08 -2.27
CA ALA A 156 -8.67 -11.40 -0.87
C ALA A 156 -8.70 -12.91 -0.57
N ARG A 157 -9.03 -13.74 -1.59
CA ARG A 157 -9.03 -15.22 -1.44
C ARG A 157 -7.65 -15.83 -1.62
N MET A 158 -6.80 -15.20 -2.44
CA MET A 158 -5.50 -15.76 -2.82
C MET A 158 -4.35 -15.29 -1.94
N VAL A 159 -4.49 -14.17 -1.27
CA VAL A 159 -3.41 -13.54 -0.50
C VAL A 159 -3.66 -13.68 0.99
N ASP A 160 -2.71 -14.26 1.71
CA ASP A 160 -2.68 -14.27 3.18
C ASP A 160 -2.09 -12.95 3.67
N GLY A 161 -2.90 -11.90 3.65
CA GLY A 161 -2.52 -10.54 4.00
C GLY A 161 -3.74 -9.65 4.14
N GLU A 162 -3.52 -8.42 4.55
CA GLU A 162 -4.60 -7.44 4.66
C GLU A 162 -4.91 -6.86 3.28
N VAL A 163 -6.12 -7.10 2.76
CA VAL A 163 -6.59 -6.51 1.51
C VAL A 163 -7.56 -5.37 1.81
N VAL A 164 -7.17 -4.18 1.38
CA VAL A 164 -7.95 -2.93 1.54
C VAL A 164 -8.26 -2.39 0.16
N SER A 165 -9.52 -2.04 -0.08
CA SER A 165 -9.95 -1.65 -1.42
C SER A 165 -10.90 -0.47 -1.43
N SER A 166 -10.90 0.22 -2.57
CA SER A 166 -11.95 1.12 -2.99
C SER A 166 -12.19 0.87 -4.48
N THR A 167 -13.36 0.33 -4.81
CA THR A 167 -13.70 -0.15 -6.16
C THR A 167 -14.13 0.98 -7.10
N PHE A 168 -14.15 0.73 -8.41
CA PHE A 168 -14.37 1.74 -9.45
C PHE A 168 -15.74 2.45 -9.37
N ASP A 169 -16.72 1.84 -8.73
CA ASP A 169 -18.07 2.38 -8.49
C ASP A 169 -18.11 3.41 -7.34
N GLU A 170 -17.02 3.55 -6.61
CA GLU A 170 -16.90 4.50 -5.50
C GLU A 170 -16.34 5.85 -5.94
N PRO A 171 -16.68 6.95 -5.26
CA PRO A 171 -16.18 8.27 -5.62
C PRO A 171 -14.68 8.43 -5.33
N ALA A 172 -13.99 9.31 -6.09
CA ALA A 172 -12.57 9.58 -5.95
C ALA A 172 -12.15 10.00 -4.52
N THR A 173 -13.03 10.68 -3.78
CA THR A 173 -12.80 11.04 -2.38
C THR A 173 -12.59 9.81 -1.49
N ARG A 174 -13.29 8.72 -1.77
CA ARG A 174 -13.16 7.46 -1.04
C ARG A 174 -11.82 6.78 -1.34
N HIS A 175 -11.38 6.78 -2.60
CA HIS A 175 -10.06 6.28 -2.98
C HIS A 175 -8.94 6.97 -2.19
N VAL A 176 -9.01 8.29 -2.11
CA VAL A 176 -8.04 9.10 -1.35
C VAL A 176 -8.09 8.77 0.14
N GLN A 177 -9.28 8.72 0.75
CA GLN A 177 -9.43 8.42 2.18
C GLN A 177 -8.87 7.05 2.56
N VAL A 178 -9.16 6.02 1.76
CA VAL A 178 -8.65 4.66 1.99
C VAL A 178 -7.12 4.64 1.89
N ALA A 179 -6.55 5.27 0.88
CA ALA A 179 -5.09 5.34 0.73
C ALA A 179 -4.42 6.09 1.90
N GLU A 180 -4.99 7.20 2.35
CA GLU A 180 -4.47 7.95 3.50
C GLU A 180 -4.55 7.13 4.80
N MET A 181 -5.60 6.34 5.00
CA MET A 181 -5.71 5.45 6.15
C MET A 181 -4.65 4.33 6.12
N VAL A 182 -4.44 3.73 4.96
CA VAL A 182 -3.43 2.66 4.80
C VAL A 182 -2.02 3.16 5.07
N ILE A 183 -1.64 4.31 4.52
CA ILE A 183 -0.29 4.84 4.74
C ILE A 183 -0.07 5.26 6.20
N GLU A 184 -1.06 5.83 6.87
CA GLU A 184 -0.95 6.16 8.29
C GLU A 184 -0.86 4.90 9.16
N LYS A 185 -1.61 3.84 8.84
CA LYS A 185 -1.47 2.54 9.52
C LYS A 185 -0.07 1.96 9.33
N ALA A 186 0.44 1.96 8.10
CA ALA A 186 1.78 1.46 7.80
C ALA A 186 2.85 2.21 8.59
N LYS A 187 2.79 3.55 8.64
CA LYS A 187 3.71 4.35 9.45
C LYS A 187 3.65 4.01 10.93
N ARG A 188 2.44 3.79 11.49
CA ARG A 188 2.29 3.38 12.92
C ARG A 188 2.96 2.04 13.19
N LEU A 189 2.79 1.05 12.30
CA LEU A 189 3.45 -0.25 12.42
C LEU A 189 4.98 -0.13 12.37
N VAL A 190 5.50 0.71 11.46
CA VAL A 190 6.95 0.95 11.36
C VAL A 190 7.52 1.65 12.60
N GLU A 191 6.78 2.58 13.25
CA GLU A 191 7.16 3.17 14.53
C GLU A 191 7.35 2.11 15.64
N HIS A 192 6.69 0.96 15.48
CA HIS A 192 6.82 -0.22 16.32
C HIS A 192 7.79 -1.27 15.75
N LYS A 193 8.73 -0.83 14.90
CA LYS A 193 9.81 -1.66 14.33
C LYS A 193 9.31 -2.85 13.49
N LYS A 194 8.09 -2.77 12.93
CA LYS A 194 7.57 -3.79 12.03
C LYS A 194 8.05 -3.52 10.61
N ASP A 195 8.31 -4.60 9.87
CA ASP A 195 8.52 -4.53 8.43
C ASP A 195 7.17 -4.57 7.73
N VAL A 196 6.85 -3.53 6.99
CA VAL A 196 5.57 -3.39 6.29
C VAL A 196 5.80 -3.35 4.80
N VAL A 197 5.01 -4.12 4.05
CA VAL A 197 5.00 -4.09 2.58
C VAL A 197 3.63 -3.69 2.10
N ILE A 198 3.56 -2.64 1.29
CA ILE A 198 2.34 -2.22 0.60
C ILE A 198 2.46 -2.59 -0.88
N LEU A 199 1.53 -3.41 -1.36
CA LEU A 199 1.32 -3.62 -2.80
C LEU A 199 0.15 -2.73 -3.23
N LEU A 200 0.44 -1.70 -4.04
CA LEU A 200 -0.57 -0.74 -4.50
C LEU A 200 -0.94 -0.99 -5.96
N ASP A 201 -2.18 -1.28 -6.21
CA ASP A 201 -2.76 -1.36 -7.55
C ASP A 201 -3.91 -0.35 -7.71
N SER A 202 -3.72 0.79 -8.34
CA SER A 202 -2.50 1.32 -8.98
C SER A 202 -2.21 2.76 -8.52
N ILE A 203 -0.94 3.15 -8.56
CA ILE A 203 -0.53 4.54 -8.28
C ILE A 203 -1.10 5.51 -9.32
N THR A 204 -1.25 5.08 -10.57
CA THR A 204 -1.84 5.88 -11.64
C THR A 204 -3.27 6.28 -11.32
N ARG A 205 -4.09 5.31 -10.86
CA ARG A 205 -5.48 5.56 -10.49
C ARG A 205 -5.59 6.37 -9.20
N LEU A 206 -4.73 6.13 -8.24
CA LEU A 206 -4.64 6.95 -7.03
C LEU A 206 -4.30 8.41 -7.37
N ALA A 207 -3.33 8.64 -8.25
CA ALA A 207 -2.96 9.98 -8.71
C ALA A 207 -4.12 10.68 -9.46
N ARG A 208 -4.88 9.96 -10.28
CA ARG A 208 -6.10 10.48 -10.93
C ARG A 208 -7.15 10.88 -9.89
N ALA A 209 -7.36 10.06 -8.86
CA ALA A 209 -8.29 10.37 -7.79
C ALA A 209 -7.87 11.66 -7.04
N TYR A 210 -6.60 11.80 -6.72
CA TYR A 210 -6.08 13.05 -6.13
C TYR A 210 -6.25 14.24 -7.06
N ASN A 211 -6.06 14.08 -8.38
CA ASN A 211 -6.29 15.15 -9.34
C ASN A 211 -7.75 15.61 -9.38
N THR A 212 -8.69 14.67 -9.22
CA THR A 212 -10.12 14.98 -9.16
C THR A 212 -10.52 15.69 -7.86
N VAL A 213 -9.92 15.32 -6.73
CA VAL A 213 -10.30 15.80 -5.39
C VAL A 213 -9.55 17.08 -5.00
N SER A 214 -8.36 17.31 -5.55
CA SER A 214 -7.54 18.48 -5.22
C SER A 214 -8.20 19.78 -5.69
N PRO A 215 -8.20 20.83 -4.86
CA PRO A 215 -8.61 22.16 -5.32
C PRO A 215 -7.74 22.60 -6.50
N SER A 216 -8.36 23.23 -7.50
CA SER A 216 -7.63 23.73 -8.66
C SER A 216 -6.61 24.80 -8.24
N SER A 217 -5.35 24.61 -8.63
CA SER A 217 -4.27 25.59 -8.43
C SER A 217 -4.29 26.71 -9.47
N GLY A 218 -5.10 26.58 -10.52
CA GLY A 218 -5.08 27.45 -11.71
C GLY A 218 -3.90 27.17 -12.66
N LYS A 219 -3.02 26.23 -12.32
CA LYS A 219 -1.88 25.78 -13.14
C LYS A 219 -2.05 24.33 -13.51
N VAL A 220 -2.34 24.06 -14.78
CA VAL A 220 -2.55 22.71 -15.31
C VAL A 220 -1.32 22.31 -16.15
N LEU A 221 -0.74 21.17 -15.80
CA LEU A 221 0.35 20.55 -16.55
C LEU A 221 -0.18 19.84 -17.80
N THR A 222 0.72 19.42 -18.67
CA THR A 222 0.39 18.59 -19.84
C THR A 222 -0.42 17.36 -19.40
N GLY A 223 -1.43 16.97 -20.15
CA GLY A 223 -2.31 15.84 -19.82
C GLY A 223 -3.44 16.15 -18.82
N GLY A 224 -3.63 17.43 -18.43
CA GLY A 224 -4.73 17.81 -17.54
C GLY A 224 -4.50 17.55 -16.06
N VAL A 225 -3.24 17.44 -15.65
CA VAL A 225 -2.85 17.24 -14.25
C VAL A 225 -2.68 18.60 -13.57
N ASP A 226 -3.37 18.84 -12.45
CA ASP A 226 -3.13 20.03 -11.64
C ASP A 226 -1.74 19.98 -11.01
N ALA A 227 -1.03 21.11 -11.00
CA ALA A 227 0.35 21.19 -10.51
C ALA A 227 0.51 20.70 -9.06
N ASN A 228 -0.52 20.83 -8.22
CA ASN A 228 -0.50 20.41 -6.82
C ASN A 228 -1.04 18.99 -6.60
N ALA A 229 -1.72 18.40 -7.58
CA ALA A 229 -2.42 17.13 -7.41
C ALA A 229 -1.49 15.95 -7.09
N LEU A 230 -0.29 15.94 -7.65
CA LEU A 230 0.66 14.84 -7.48
C LEU A 230 1.48 14.92 -6.19
N HIS A 231 1.42 16.01 -5.45
CA HIS A 231 2.22 16.17 -4.23
C HIS A 231 1.88 15.13 -3.15
N ARG A 232 0.58 14.90 -2.89
CA ARG A 232 0.15 13.90 -1.89
C ARG A 232 0.48 12.47 -2.30
N PRO A 233 0.15 11.98 -3.51
CA PRO A 233 0.51 10.63 -3.91
C PRO A 233 2.03 10.43 -4.02
N LYS A 234 2.82 11.47 -4.35
CA LYS A 234 4.29 11.39 -4.24
C LYS A 234 4.76 11.24 -2.80
N ARG A 235 4.15 11.93 -1.85
CA ARG A 235 4.44 11.75 -0.42
C ARG A 235 4.05 10.35 0.08
N PHE A 236 2.96 9.78 -0.43
CA PHE A 236 2.58 8.40 -0.16
C PHE A 236 3.69 7.44 -0.60
N PHE A 237 4.06 7.47 -1.88
CA PHE A 237 5.08 6.59 -2.44
C PHE A 237 6.47 6.85 -1.87
N GLY A 238 6.82 8.12 -1.67
CA GLY A 238 8.09 8.55 -1.08
C GLY A 238 8.23 8.24 0.42
N ALA A 239 7.17 7.78 1.10
CA ALA A 239 7.26 7.34 2.49
C ALA A 239 8.05 6.04 2.65
N ALA A 240 8.16 5.23 1.60
CA ALA A 240 8.91 3.97 1.63
C ALA A 240 10.39 4.20 1.95
N ARG A 241 10.88 3.53 2.97
CA ARG A 241 12.26 3.60 3.46
C ARG A 241 12.61 2.44 4.39
N ASN A 242 13.86 2.05 4.41
CA ASN A 242 14.43 1.24 5.48
C ASN A 242 14.83 2.16 6.65
N ILE A 243 14.84 1.65 7.86
CA ILE A 243 14.95 2.46 9.09
C ILE A 243 16.07 1.93 9.98
N GLU A 244 16.98 2.82 10.43
CA GLU A 244 18.11 2.47 11.28
C GLU A 244 17.68 1.92 12.64
N GLU A 245 16.65 2.52 13.24
CA GLU A 245 16.10 2.13 14.54
C GLU A 245 15.35 0.80 14.52
N GLY A 246 15.15 0.25 13.31
CA GLY A 246 14.45 -1.01 13.04
C GLY A 246 13.08 -0.82 12.39
N GLY A 247 12.67 -1.84 11.65
CA GLY A 247 11.47 -1.80 10.79
C GLY A 247 11.75 -1.19 9.42
N SER A 248 10.80 -1.36 8.53
CA SER A 248 10.88 -0.81 7.17
C SER A 248 9.49 -0.60 6.58
N LEU A 249 9.39 0.33 5.64
CA LEU A 249 8.22 0.49 4.78
C LEU A 249 8.63 0.30 3.33
N THR A 250 8.17 -0.78 2.73
CA THR A 250 8.36 -1.10 1.31
C THR A 250 7.07 -0.81 0.55
N ILE A 251 7.13 -0.13 -0.58
CA ILE A 251 5.96 0.13 -1.42
C ILE A 251 6.29 -0.34 -2.85
N LEU A 252 5.51 -1.29 -3.34
CA LEU A 252 5.50 -1.73 -4.73
C LEU A 252 4.19 -1.27 -5.35
N ALA A 253 4.26 -0.31 -6.24
CA ALA A 253 3.09 0.28 -6.86
C ALA A 253 3.04 -0.01 -8.36
N THR A 254 1.87 -0.42 -8.87
CA THR A 254 1.70 -0.56 -10.32
C THR A 254 1.50 0.80 -10.96
N ALA A 255 2.21 1.02 -12.04
CA ALA A 255 2.06 2.19 -12.90
C ALA A 255 1.54 1.75 -14.28
N LEU A 256 0.44 2.34 -14.72
CA LEU A 256 -0.17 2.03 -16.01
C LEU A 256 0.50 2.86 -17.10
N VAL A 257 0.94 2.19 -18.16
CA VAL A 257 1.55 2.80 -19.35
C VAL A 257 0.85 2.31 -20.62
N ASP A 258 1.08 2.97 -21.75
CA ASP A 258 0.50 2.61 -23.06
C ASP A 258 -1.05 2.55 -23.01
N THR A 259 -1.67 3.39 -22.19
CA THR A 259 -3.13 3.50 -22.07
C THR A 259 -3.75 4.42 -23.11
N GLY A 260 -2.94 5.17 -23.86
CA GLY A 260 -3.36 6.24 -24.76
C GLY A 260 -3.73 7.55 -24.02
N SER A 261 -3.57 7.60 -22.69
CA SER A 261 -3.84 8.79 -21.88
C SER A 261 -2.56 9.58 -21.62
N LYS A 262 -2.52 10.84 -22.08
CA LYS A 262 -1.41 11.76 -21.75
C LYS A 262 -1.28 12.03 -20.25
N MET A 263 -2.38 11.96 -19.52
CA MET A 263 -2.36 12.08 -18.06
C MET A 263 -1.55 10.95 -17.43
N ASP A 264 -1.72 9.71 -17.89
CA ASP A 264 -1.00 8.56 -17.36
C ASP A 264 0.50 8.62 -17.66
N GLU A 265 0.86 9.12 -18.84
CA GLU A 265 2.26 9.34 -19.21
C GLU A 265 2.93 10.35 -18.26
N VAL A 266 2.27 11.48 -17.98
CA VAL A 266 2.77 12.48 -17.03
C VAL A 266 2.87 11.90 -15.62
N ILE A 267 1.85 11.18 -15.17
CA ILE A 267 1.86 10.51 -13.85
C ILE A 267 3.04 9.54 -13.77
N PHE A 268 3.23 8.68 -14.77
CA PHE A 268 4.32 7.72 -14.78
C PHE A 268 5.69 8.40 -14.70
N GLU A 269 5.97 9.41 -15.52
CA GLU A 269 7.25 10.14 -15.50
C GLU A 269 7.51 10.80 -14.14
N GLU A 270 6.48 11.33 -13.50
CA GLU A 270 6.59 11.95 -12.18
C GLU A 270 6.89 10.95 -11.06
N PHE A 271 6.39 9.71 -11.14
CA PHE A 271 6.68 8.66 -10.17
C PHE A 271 7.97 7.91 -10.46
N LYS A 272 8.36 7.78 -11.72
CA LYS A 272 9.65 7.23 -12.14
C LYS A 272 10.81 7.95 -11.46
N GLY A 273 10.75 9.29 -11.38
CA GLY A 273 11.74 10.09 -10.67
C GLY A 273 11.73 9.93 -9.14
N THR A 274 10.68 9.32 -8.57
CA THR A 274 10.56 9.10 -7.11
C THR A 274 10.94 7.67 -6.72
N GLY A 275 10.76 6.71 -7.63
CA GLY A 275 11.13 5.30 -7.44
C GLY A 275 12.62 5.06 -7.47
N ASN A 276 13.04 3.90 -6.96
CA ASN A 276 14.42 3.41 -6.99
C ASN A 276 14.54 1.95 -7.47
N SER A 277 13.47 1.40 -8.04
CA SER A 277 13.42 0.10 -8.70
C SER A 277 12.22 0.05 -9.66
N GLU A 278 12.40 -0.57 -10.80
CA GLU A 278 11.36 -0.72 -11.81
C GLU A 278 11.29 -2.17 -12.32
N ILE A 279 10.10 -2.75 -12.32
CA ILE A 279 9.80 -4.04 -12.96
C ILE A 279 8.89 -3.75 -14.15
N HIS A 280 9.40 -3.92 -15.35
CA HIS A 280 8.65 -3.64 -16.58
C HIS A 280 7.98 -4.90 -17.12
N LEU A 281 6.67 -4.87 -17.30
CA LEU A 281 5.95 -5.82 -18.13
C LEU A 281 5.97 -5.37 -19.60
N ASP A 282 6.12 -6.31 -20.52
CA ASP A 282 6.19 -6.05 -21.95
C ASP A 282 5.00 -6.70 -22.66
N ARG A 283 4.17 -5.87 -23.32
CA ARG A 283 3.00 -6.31 -24.07
C ARG A 283 3.36 -7.25 -25.22
N ARG A 284 4.50 -7.04 -25.90
CA ARG A 284 4.96 -7.88 -27.01
C ARG A 284 5.30 -9.31 -26.57
N ILE A 285 5.79 -9.46 -25.33
CA ILE A 285 6.05 -10.77 -24.72
C ILE A 285 4.71 -11.43 -24.39
N ALA A 286 3.77 -10.69 -23.77
CA ALA A 286 2.43 -11.19 -23.46
C ALA A 286 1.64 -11.62 -24.70
N GLU A 287 1.71 -10.86 -25.80
CA GLU A 287 1.07 -11.18 -27.08
C GLU A 287 1.61 -12.49 -27.69
N LYS A 288 2.86 -12.84 -27.41
CA LYS A 288 3.45 -14.15 -27.75
C LYS A 288 3.06 -15.26 -26.78
N ARG A 289 2.19 -14.98 -25.79
CA ARG A 289 1.79 -15.90 -24.71
C ARG A 289 2.96 -16.43 -23.87
N VAL A 290 4.03 -15.64 -23.74
CA VAL A 290 5.15 -15.93 -22.85
C VAL A 290 4.91 -15.25 -21.53
N TYR A 291 4.86 -16.02 -20.44
CA TYR A 291 4.61 -15.52 -19.09
C TYR A 291 5.65 -16.08 -18.10
N PRO A 292 6.07 -15.27 -17.11
CA PRO A 292 5.72 -13.85 -16.90
C PRO A 292 6.27 -12.96 -18.04
N ALA A 293 5.48 -11.99 -18.44
CA ALA A 293 5.85 -11.08 -19.53
C ALA A 293 6.79 -9.95 -19.05
N ILE A 294 7.86 -10.30 -18.35
CA ILE A 294 8.83 -9.36 -17.80
C ILE A 294 9.86 -8.96 -18.86
N GLY A 295 9.98 -7.66 -19.09
CA GLY A 295 11.02 -7.08 -19.94
C GLY A 295 12.32 -6.91 -19.16
N VAL A 296 13.11 -7.99 -19.09
CA VAL A 296 14.35 -8.06 -18.30
C VAL A 296 15.32 -6.92 -18.60
N ASN A 297 15.46 -6.53 -19.85
CA ASN A 297 16.38 -5.46 -20.28
C ASN A 297 15.95 -4.04 -19.83
N LYS A 298 14.72 -3.90 -19.34
CA LYS A 298 14.15 -2.62 -18.88
C LYS A 298 13.96 -2.57 -17.36
N SER A 299 14.06 -3.74 -16.69
CA SER A 299 13.85 -3.89 -15.25
C SER A 299 15.17 -3.75 -14.48
N GLY A 300 15.12 -3.08 -13.29
CA GLY A 300 16.28 -2.88 -12.44
C GLY A 300 16.01 -1.98 -11.24
#